data_e74e75413b3ced1e770dabb06bce0a48
#
_entry.id   e74e75413b3ced1e770dabb06bce0a48
#
_cell.length_a   1.000
_cell.length_b   1.000
_cell.length_c   1.000
_cell.angle_alpha   90.00
_cell.angle_beta   90.00
_cell.angle_gamma   90.00
#
_symmetry.space_group_name_H-M   'P 1'
#
loop_
_entity.id
_entity.type
_entity.pdbx_description
1 polymer ?
#
loop_
_entity_poly.entity_id
_entity_poly.type
_entity_poly.pdbx_seq_one_letter_code
_entity_poly.pdbx_strand_id
1 'polypeptide(L)'
;MKILITTDWYKPIVNGVVTSVLNLKKELEERGHEVRVLTLSRDYHSYEEDGVYYIKSVNLEKIYPNVRAVLPHREAYIQELIQWNPDVVHSQCEFMTFSYAVKISRKCNCPLLHTYHTIYE
;
A
#
# COMPACT_ATOMS: atom_id res chain seq x y z
N MET A 1 5.92 -2.49 -17.19
CA MET A 1 4.53 -2.58 -16.66
C MET A 1 4.44 -1.77 -15.36
N LYS A 2 3.27 -1.31 -15.05
CA LYS A 2 3.03 -0.54 -13.82
C LYS A 2 2.56 -1.48 -12.73
N ILE A 3 3.29 -1.53 -11.63
CA ILE A 3 3.03 -2.44 -10.53
C ILE A 3 2.80 -1.65 -9.25
N LEU A 4 1.66 -1.88 -8.62
CA LEU A 4 1.37 -1.29 -7.32
C LEU A 4 1.54 -2.36 -6.24
N ILE A 5 2.40 -2.09 -5.27
CA ILE A 5 2.58 -2.96 -4.10
C ILE A 5 1.86 -2.32 -2.93
N THR A 6 1.02 -3.10 -2.24
CA THR A 6 0.35 -2.61 -1.03
C THR A 6 0.84 -3.39 0.17
N THR A 7 1.16 -2.68 1.24
CA THR A 7 1.66 -3.28 2.46
C THR A 7 1.34 -2.38 3.65
N ASP A 8 1.01 -2.99 4.79
CA ASP A 8 0.79 -2.23 6.02
C ASP A 8 2.10 -1.82 6.67
N TRP A 9 3.19 -2.45 6.29
CA TRP A 9 4.50 -2.24 6.91
C TRP A 9 5.50 -1.74 5.88
N TYR A 10 6.18 -0.64 6.21
CA TYR A 10 7.24 -0.10 5.36
C TYR A 10 8.23 0.66 6.23
N LYS A 11 9.24 1.29 5.61
CA LYS A 11 10.21 2.07 6.36
C LYS A 11 9.50 3.10 7.24
N PRO A 12 9.99 3.38 8.42
CA PRO A 12 11.27 2.95 9.01
C PRO A 12 11.19 1.64 9.79
N ILE A 13 10.09 0.92 9.70
CA ILE A 13 9.94 -0.34 10.40
C ILE A 13 10.88 -1.37 9.79
N VAL A 14 11.49 -2.19 10.64
CA VAL A 14 12.37 -3.26 10.20
C VAL A 14 11.76 -4.59 10.58
N ASN A 15 11.32 -5.36 9.58
CA ASN A 15 10.83 -6.72 9.80
C ASN A 15 10.92 -7.47 8.46
N GLY A 16 10.54 -8.75 8.48
CA GLY A 16 10.66 -9.59 7.29
C GLY A 16 9.78 -9.13 6.14
N VAL A 17 8.60 -8.60 6.45
CA VAL A 17 7.69 -8.10 5.40
C VAL A 17 8.30 -6.89 4.71
N VAL A 18 8.83 -5.94 5.49
CA VAL A 18 9.45 -4.75 4.93
C VAL A 18 10.64 -5.12 4.04
N THR A 19 11.48 -6.03 4.52
CA THR A 19 12.63 -6.49 3.74
C THR A 19 12.18 -7.11 2.43
N SER A 20 11.16 -7.94 2.47
CA SER A 20 10.60 -8.58 1.28
C SER A 20 10.09 -7.56 0.29
N VAL A 21 9.35 -6.56 0.76
CA VAL A 21 8.80 -5.51 -0.10
C VAL A 21 9.90 -4.68 -0.73
N LEU A 22 10.91 -4.31 0.04
CA LEU A 22 12.04 -3.53 -0.47
C LEU A 22 12.80 -4.28 -1.55
N ASN A 23 13.04 -5.58 -1.33
CA ASN A 23 13.73 -6.41 -2.31
C ASN A 23 12.90 -6.58 -3.57
N LEU A 24 11.61 -6.80 -3.43
CA LEU A 24 10.72 -6.95 -4.58
C LEU A 24 10.68 -5.68 -5.41
N LYS A 25 10.53 -4.52 -4.75
CA LYS A 25 10.50 -3.25 -5.44
C LYS A 25 11.79 -3.01 -6.22
N LYS A 26 12.93 -3.24 -5.56
CA LYS A 26 14.21 -3.06 -6.20
C LYS A 26 14.37 -3.95 -7.42
N GLU A 27 14.03 -5.22 -7.28
CA GLU A 27 14.18 -6.16 -8.37
C GLU A 27 13.27 -5.82 -9.55
N LEU A 28 12.04 -5.44 -9.28
CA LEU A 28 11.13 -5.06 -10.34
C LEU A 28 11.59 -3.81 -11.07
N GLU A 29 12.09 -2.83 -10.34
CA GLU A 29 12.59 -1.61 -10.95
C GLU A 29 13.82 -1.88 -11.80
N GLU A 30 14.70 -2.78 -11.35
CA GLU A 30 15.87 -3.16 -12.13
C GLU A 30 15.49 -3.86 -13.43
N ARG A 31 14.33 -4.47 -13.47
CA ARG A 31 13.82 -5.11 -14.67
C ARG A 31 13.03 -4.17 -15.58
N GLY A 32 12.98 -2.89 -15.23
CA GLY A 32 12.36 -1.89 -16.07
C GLY A 32 10.90 -1.61 -15.78
N HIS A 33 10.37 -2.13 -14.69
CA HIS A 33 8.97 -1.86 -14.31
C HIS A 33 8.87 -0.57 -13.51
N GLU A 34 7.74 0.10 -13.64
CA GLU A 34 7.44 1.26 -12.83
C GLU A 34 6.67 0.77 -11.62
N VAL A 35 7.21 1.01 -10.42
CA VAL A 35 6.67 0.48 -9.19
C VAL A 35 6.27 1.62 -8.25
N ARG A 36 5.06 1.54 -7.71
CA ARG A 36 4.61 2.42 -6.65
C ARG A 36 4.18 1.56 -5.47
N VAL A 37 4.26 2.15 -4.27
CA VAL A 37 3.92 1.44 -3.04
C VAL A 37 2.86 2.23 -2.29
N LEU A 38 1.87 1.53 -1.77
CA LEU A 38 0.85 2.10 -0.91
C LEU A 38 1.01 1.47 0.47
N THR A 39 1.27 2.31 1.47
CA THR A 39 1.48 1.82 2.82
C THR A 39 0.85 2.77 3.83
N LEU A 40 1.01 2.48 5.10
CA LEU A 40 0.45 3.28 6.17
C LEU A 40 1.50 4.23 6.73
N SER A 41 1.08 5.48 6.95
CA SER A 41 1.94 6.47 7.58
C SER A 41 1.99 6.25 9.09
N ARG A 42 3.16 6.43 9.67
CA ARG A 42 3.30 6.40 11.14
C ARG A 42 3.16 7.80 11.73
N ASP A 43 3.09 8.81 10.86
CA ASP A 43 2.91 10.19 11.27
C ASP A 43 1.43 10.56 11.27
N TYR A 44 1.15 11.80 11.66
CA TYR A 44 -0.22 12.28 11.74
C TYR A 44 -0.75 12.81 10.41
N HIS A 45 -0.03 12.60 9.33
CA HIS A 45 -0.48 13.09 8.02
C HIS A 45 -0.09 12.10 6.93
N SER A 46 -0.81 12.17 5.82
CA SER A 46 -0.50 11.39 4.63
C SER A 46 0.52 12.15 3.80
N TYR A 47 1.40 11.41 3.15
CA TYR A 47 2.41 12.03 2.29
C TYR A 47 2.90 11.02 1.26
N GLU A 48 3.56 11.52 0.23
CA GLU A 48 4.11 10.69 -0.82
C GLU A 48 5.59 11.04 -0.99
N GLU A 49 6.42 10.02 -1.18
CA GLU A 49 7.85 10.19 -1.32
C GLU A 49 8.40 9.11 -2.25
N ASP A 50 8.97 9.52 -3.37
CA ASP A 50 9.60 8.61 -4.34
C ASP A 50 8.70 7.47 -4.79
N GLY A 51 7.44 7.77 -5.05
CA GLY A 51 6.48 6.76 -5.50
C GLY A 51 5.93 5.89 -4.39
N VAL A 52 6.20 6.22 -3.14
CA VAL A 52 5.63 5.53 -1.99
C VAL A 52 4.58 6.44 -1.36
N TYR A 53 3.35 5.94 -1.29
CA TYR A 53 2.21 6.69 -0.77
C TYR A 53 1.93 6.23 0.64
N TYR A 54 2.14 7.13 1.59
CA TYR A 54 1.92 6.84 3.00
C TYR A 54 0.57 7.42 3.39
N ILE A 55 -0.37 6.53 3.70
CA ILE A 55 -1.71 6.94 4.08
C ILE A 55 -1.78 7.04 5.59
N LYS A 56 -2.31 8.17 6.07
CA LYS A 56 -2.47 8.40 7.49
C LYS A 56 -3.24 7.25 8.12
N SER A 57 -2.59 6.62 9.08
CA SER A 57 -3.19 5.56 9.87
C SER A 57 -3.26 6.06 11.29
N VAL A 58 -4.41 6.53 11.69
CA VAL A 58 -4.64 6.87 13.09
C VAL A 58 -4.97 5.58 13.78
N ASN A 59 -4.41 5.38 14.95
CA ASN A 59 -4.79 4.24 15.76
C ASN A 59 -6.18 4.51 16.33
N LEU A 60 -7.15 4.44 15.46
CA LEU A 60 -8.52 4.80 15.78
C LEU A 60 -9.17 3.84 16.75
N GLU A 61 -8.58 2.67 16.88
CA GLU A 61 -9.10 1.68 17.79
C GLU A 61 -9.07 2.12 19.23
N LYS A 62 -8.11 2.98 19.57
CA LYS A 62 -7.99 3.50 20.92
C LYS A 62 -8.93 4.65 21.20
N ILE A 63 -9.41 5.29 20.14
CA ILE A 63 -10.20 6.49 20.30
C ILE A 63 -11.64 6.24 19.91
N TYR A 64 -11.86 5.93 18.64
CA TYR A 64 -13.21 5.69 18.14
C TYR A 64 -13.19 4.59 17.10
N PRO A 65 -13.70 3.42 17.41
CA PRO A 65 -13.73 2.33 16.43
C PRO A 65 -14.50 2.68 15.17
N ASN A 66 -15.39 3.64 15.24
CA ASN A 66 -16.22 4.00 14.10
C ASN A 66 -15.72 5.15 13.29
N VAL A 67 -14.74 5.84 13.77
CA VAL A 67 -14.23 7.00 13.07
C VAL A 67 -13.16 6.58 12.09
N ARG A 68 -13.51 5.67 11.27
CA ARG A 68 -12.78 5.47 10.07
C ARG A 68 -13.25 6.45 9.09
N ALA A 69 -13.63 7.57 9.61
CA ALA A 69 -14.06 8.63 8.78
C ALA A 69 -13.07 8.80 7.67
N VAL A 70 -13.57 8.81 6.54
CA VAL A 70 -12.95 9.11 5.32
C VAL A 70 -12.10 10.34 5.49
N LEU A 71 -10.81 10.14 5.60
CA LEU A 71 -9.88 11.24 5.60
C LEU A 71 -9.72 11.67 4.16
N PRO A 72 -9.97 12.96 3.85
CA PRO A 72 -9.93 13.40 2.45
C PRO A 72 -8.62 13.10 1.74
N HIS A 73 -7.51 13.19 2.45
CA HIS A 73 -6.20 12.91 1.86
C HIS A 73 -6.04 11.46 1.46
N ARG A 74 -6.67 10.57 2.20
CA ARG A 74 -6.64 9.16 1.89
C ARG A 74 -7.30 8.88 0.54
N GLU A 75 -8.46 9.49 0.33
CA GLU A 75 -9.17 9.32 -0.93
C GLU A 75 -8.39 9.94 -2.09
N ALA A 76 -7.71 11.07 -1.87
CA ALA A 76 -6.94 11.70 -2.92
C ALA A 76 -5.83 10.78 -3.45
N TYR A 77 -5.12 10.12 -2.55
CA TYR A 77 -4.05 9.22 -2.96
C TYR A 77 -4.59 7.96 -3.63
N ILE A 78 -5.71 7.44 -3.13
CA ILE A 78 -6.34 6.29 -3.76
C ILE A 78 -6.78 6.65 -5.18
N GLN A 79 -7.39 7.80 -5.36
CA GLN A 79 -7.79 8.26 -6.69
C GLN A 79 -6.59 8.46 -7.61
N GLU A 80 -5.51 9.01 -7.10
CA GLU A 80 -4.30 9.20 -7.88
C GLU A 80 -3.74 7.86 -8.37
N LEU A 81 -3.74 6.85 -7.52
CA LEU A 81 -3.27 5.52 -7.90
C LEU A 81 -4.18 4.85 -8.91
N ILE A 82 -5.49 5.07 -8.78
CA ILE A 82 -6.45 4.56 -9.77
C ILE A 82 -6.21 5.22 -11.12
N GLN A 83 -5.98 6.53 -11.13
CA GLN A 83 -5.71 7.26 -12.37
C GLN A 83 -4.38 6.84 -12.99
N TRP A 84 -3.42 6.48 -12.18
CA TRP A 84 -2.15 5.94 -12.66
C TRP A 84 -2.36 4.63 -13.42
N ASN A 85 -3.41 3.91 -13.08
CA ASN A 85 -3.85 2.70 -13.78
C ASN A 85 -2.80 1.59 -13.79
N PRO A 86 -2.52 1.00 -12.63
CA PRO A 86 -1.55 -0.08 -12.58
C PRO A 86 -1.97 -1.29 -13.41
N ASP A 87 -1.00 -2.01 -13.91
CA ASP A 87 -1.24 -3.24 -14.66
C ASP A 87 -1.49 -4.42 -13.73
N VAL A 88 -0.96 -4.35 -12.52
CA VAL A 88 -1.18 -5.38 -11.51
C VAL A 88 -1.04 -4.75 -10.12
N VAL A 89 -1.82 -5.25 -9.18
CA VAL A 89 -1.72 -4.88 -7.77
C VAL A 89 -1.20 -6.08 -7.01
N HIS A 90 -0.12 -5.90 -6.27
CA HIS A 90 0.50 -6.98 -5.50
C HIS A 90 0.39 -6.66 -4.02
N SER A 91 -0.50 -7.36 -3.33
CA SER A 91 -0.74 -7.16 -1.92
C SER A 91 0.23 -8.00 -1.10
N GLN A 92 0.85 -7.38 -0.10
CA GLN A 92 1.79 -8.06 0.80
C GLN A 92 1.20 -8.27 2.19
N CYS A 93 0.08 -7.64 2.49
CA CYS A 93 -0.54 -7.73 3.81
C CYS A 93 -2.04 -7.88 3.68
N GLU A 94 -2.65 -8.53 4.67
CA GLU A 94 -4.06 -8.84 4.66
C GLU A 94 -4.92 -7.84 5.42
N PHE A 95 -4.30 -6.79 5.94
CA PHE A 95 -5.00 -5.90 6.86
C PHE A 95 -5.52 -4.66 6.16
N MET A 96 -5.12 -3.47 6.64
CA MET A 96 -5.76 -2.24 6.19
C MET A 96 -5.54 -1.91 4.72
N THR A 97 -4.32 -2.09 4.21
CA THR A 97 -4.05 -1.76 2.82
C THR A 97 -4.67 -2.76 1.85
N PHE A 98 -5.05 -3.93 2.33
CA PHE A 98 -5.66 -4.92 1.45
C PHE A 98 -6.99 -4.43 0.87
N SER A 99 -7.79 -3.73 1.66
CA SER A 99 -9.06 -3.20 1.16
C SER A 99 -8.82 -2.18 0.05
N TYR A 100 -7.77 -1.38 0.16
CA TYR A 100 -7.41 -0.45 -0.90
C TYR A 100 -6.90 -1.18 -2.13
N ALA A 101 -6.15 -2.26 -1.92
CA ALA A 101 -5.67 -3.08 -3.03
C ALA A 101 -6.85 -3.63 -3.84
N VAL A 102 -7.85 -4.16 -3.15
CA VAL A 102 -9.05 -4.67 -3.81
C VAL A 102 -9.76 -3.57 -4.58
N LYS A 103 -9.93 -2.41 -3.95
CA LYS A 103 -10.62 -1.29 -4.58
C LYS A 103 -9.91 -0.85 -5.86
N ILE A 104 -8.60 -0.67 -5.79
CA ILE A 104 -7.81 -0.22 -6.93
C ILE A 104 -7.82 -1.26 -8.04
N SER A 105 -7.65 -2.52 -7.67
CA SER A 105 -7.69 -3.62 -8.63
C SER A 105 -9.01 -3.65 -9.40
N ARG A 106 -10.12 -3.49 -8.70
CA ARG A 106 -11.43 -3.48 -9.34
C ARG A 106 -11.64 -2.26 -10.22
N LYS A 107 -11.25 -1.09 -9.75
CA LYS A 107 -11.43 0.14 -10.53
C LYS A 107 -10.56 0.14 -11.78
N CYS A 108 -9.39 -0.45 -11.71
CA CYS A 108 -8.46 -0.51 -12.85
C CYS A 108 -8.66 -1.77 -13.69
N ASN A 109 -9.50 -2.66 -13.23
CA ASN A 109 -9.77 -3.93 -13.92
C ASN A 109 -8.47 -4.70 -14.18
N CYS A 110 -7.63 -4.79 -13.16
CA CYS A 110 -6.34 -5.47 -13.25
C CYS A 110 -6.25 -6.59 -12.21
N PRO A 111 -5.35 -7.54 -12.43
CA PRO A 111 -5.23 -8.66 -11.47
C PRO A 111 -4.71 -8.20 -10.13
N LEU A 112 -5.17 -8.88 -9.10
CA LEU A 112 -4.69 -8.71 -7.73
C LEU A 112 -3.96 -9.97 -7.31
N LEU A 113 -2.67 -9.84 -7.03
CA LEU A 113 -1.85 -10.92 -6.49
C LEU A 113 -1.67 -10.67 -5.01
N HIS A 114 -1.63 -11.74 -4.24
CA HIS A 114 -1.43 -11.63 -2.81
C HIS A 114 -0.33 -12.57 -2.36
N THR A 115 0.67 -12.03 -1.66
CA THR A 115 1.72 -12.85 -1.07
C THR A 115 1.38 -13.07 0.39
N TYR A 116 1.32 -14.33 0.76
CA TYR A 116 1.01 -14.72 2.12
C TYR A 116 2.30 -14.82 2.92
N HIS A 117 2.42 -13.99 3.92
CA HIS A 117 3.55 -14.07 4.84
C HIS A 117 3.12 -14.91 6.02
N THR A 118 3.68 -16.11 6.14
CA THR A 118 3.26 -17.05 7.15
C THR A 118 3.97 -16.88 8.48
N ILE A 119 4.80 -15.87 8.61
CA ILE A 119 5.61 -15.68 9.78
C ILE A 119 5.03 -14.57 10.63
N TYR A 120 3.97 -14.89 11.31
CA TYR A 120 3.36 -13.92 12.21
C TYR A 120 3.68 -14.24 13.66
N GLU A 121 4.42 -15.26 13.88
CA GLU A 121 4.85 -15.59 15.22
C GLU A 121 5.90 -14.62 15.70
#